data_f7e8d11293902e8953a1db658957f733
#
_entry.id   f7e8d11293902e8953a1db658957f733
#
_cell.length_a   1.000
_cell.length_b   1.000
_cell.length_c   1.000
_cell.angle_alpha   90.00
_cell.angle_beta   90.00
_cell.angle_gamma   90.00
#
_symmetry.space_group_name_H-M   'P 1'
#
loop_
_entity.id
_entity.type
_entity.pdbx_description
1 polymer ?
#
loop_
_entity_poly.entity_id
_entity_poly.type
_entity_poly.pdbx_seq_one_letter_code
_entity_poly.pdbx_strand_id
1 'polypeptide(L)'
;MSTMINSILLIDDEDLFHLVFEDACSILDITLSLEALNSSDEADAKFKEWFPDDINHERPECVFVDLNIIGSSFNGIEMIDKINHEYGNGCVIGIISSSDDHQEIEKAKKAGAQFWIIKSDDIEPRLEEFRNDYDGYVNKTNPFKIYK
;
A
#
# COMPACT_ATOMS: atom_id res chain seq x y z
N MET A 1 16.25 -6.47 15.03
CA MET A 1 15.73 -7.45 14.06
C MET A 1 14.68 -6.79 13.17
N SER A 2 14.82 -6.93 11.88
CA SER A 2 13.86 -6.33 10.94
C SER A 2 12.59 -7.17 10.84
N THR A 3 11.44 -6.51 10.88
CA THR A 3 10.14 -7.17 10.74
C THR A 3 9.92 -7.61 9.29
N MET A 4 9.49 -8.83 9.10
CA MET A 4 9.07 -9.32 7.79
C MET A 4 7.56 -9.17 7.66
N ILE A 5 7.11 -8.66 6.54
CA ILE A 5 5.69 -8.49 6.21
C ILE A 5 5.25 -9.73 5.43
N ASN A 6 4.26 -10.47 5.92
CA ASN A 6 3.87 -11.74 5.30
C ASN A 6 3.38 -11.57 3.86
N SER A 7 2.55 -10.58 3.59
CA SER A 7 2.04 -10.34 2.25
C SER A 7 1.85 -8.87 1.96
N ILE A 8 2.30 -8.45 0.78
CA ILE A 8 2.20 -7.07 0.30
C ILE A 8 1.41 -7.06 -1.00
N LEU A 9 0.51 -6.11 -1.14
CA LEU A 9 -0.19 -5.80 -2.37
C LEU A 9 0.22 -4.41 -2.84
N LEU A 10 0.63 -4.30 -4.10
CA LEU A 10 0.90 -3.02 -4.77
C LEU A 10 -0.18 -2.79 -5.82
N ILE A 11 -0.84 -1.64 -5.78
CA ILE A 11 -1.81 -1.23 -6.77
C ILE A 11 -1.24 -0.01 -7.52
N ASP A 12 -0.80 -0.23 -8.75
CA ASP A 12 -0.08 0.78 -9.54
C ASP A 12 -0.21 0.41 -11.02
N ASP A 13 -0.52 1.36 -11.88
CA ASP A 13 -0.69 1.12 -13.30
C ASP A 13 0.62 1.12 -14.10
N GLU A 14 1.74 1.45 -13.47
CA GLU A 14 3.06 1.48 -14.12
C GLU A 14 3.79 0.15 -13.97
N ASP A 15 3.84 -0.64 -15.04
CA ASP A 15 4.54 -1.93 -15.03
C ASP A 15 6.02 -1.80 -14.66
N LEU A 16 6.66 -0.73 -15.11
CA LEU A 16 8.07 -0.49 -14.77
C LEU A 16 8.26 -0.29 -13.27
N PHE A 17 7.36 0.42 -12.63
CA PHE A 17 7.44 0.59 -11.17
C PHE A 17 7.19 -0.72 -10.42
N HIS A 18 6.35 -1.61 -10.95
CA HIS A 18 6.19 -2.96 -10.37
C HIS A 18 7.55 -3.65 -10.25
N LEU A 19 8.36 -3.58 -11.32
CA LEU A 19 9.69 -4.20 -11.32
C LEU A 19 10.63 -3.53 -10.30
N VAL A 20 10.62 -2.21 -10.23
CA VAL A 20 11.43 -1.45 -9.26
C VAL A 20 11.07 -1.82 -7.83
N PHE A 21 9.76 -1.90 -7.56
CA PHE A 21 9.25 -2.23 -6.23
C PHE A 21 9.55 -3.69 -5.86
N GLU A 22 9.32 -4.62 -6.78
CA GLU A 22 9.64 -6.03 -6.57
C GLU A 22 11.11 -6.26 -6.28
N ASP A 23 11.98 -5.58 -7.04
CA ASP A 23 13.43 -5.67 -6.88
C ASP A 23 13.85 -5.15 -5.49
N ALA A 24 13.32 -4.01 -5.08
CA ALA A 24 13.60 -3.44 -3.77
C ALA A 24 13.14 -4.36 -2.64
N CYS A 25 11.95 -4.93 -2.75
CA CYS A 25 11.43 -5.88 -1.76
C CYS A 25 12.30 -7.13 -1.67
N SER A 26 12.80 -7.61 -2.80
CA SER A 26 13.68 -8.78 -2.87
C SER A 26 15.04 -8.48 -2.21
N ILE A 27 15.64 -7.36 -2.54
CA ILE A 27 16.94 -6.94 -1.96
C ILE A 27 16.84 -6.81 -0.45
N LEU A 28 15.76 -6.21 0.04
CA LEU A 28 15.54 -6.01 1.48
C LEU A 28 15.03 -7.24 2.19
N ASP A 29 14.59 -8.25 1.46
CA ASP A 29 13.94 -9.46 2.01
C ASP A 29 12.80 -9.06 2.96
N ILE A 30 11.96 -8.13 2.49
CA ILE A 30 10.94 -7.49 3.31
C ILE A 30 9.65 -8.29 3.42
N THR A 31 9.35 -9.14 2.44
CA THR A 31 8.08 -9.86 2.41
C THR A 31 8.24 -11.30 1.89
N LEU A 32 7.33 -12.17 2.35
CA LEU A 32 7.24 -13.55 1.85
C LEU A 32 6.44 -13.62 0.55
N SER A 33 5.52 -12.69 0.32
CA SER A 33 4.63 -12.72 -0.83
C SER A 33 4.32 -11.29 -1.30
N LEU A 34 4.49 -11.04 -2.58
CA LEU A 34 4.17 -9.76 -3.21
C LEU A 34 3.29 -10.00 -4.42
N GLU A 35 2.16 -9.30 -4.47
CA GLU A 35 1.28 -9.27 -5.63
C GLU A 35 1.18 -7.82 -6.11
N ALA A 36 1.22 -7.61 -7.43
CA ALA A 36 1.07 -6.29 -8.02
C ALA A 36 -0.12 -6.31 -8.99
N LEU A 37 -1.00 -5.32 -8.85
CA LEU A 37 -2.18 -5.16 -9.69
C LEU A 37 -2.10 -3.83 -10.43
N ASN A 38 -2.64 -3.80 -11.65
CA ASN A 38 -2.51 -2.65 -12.54
C ASN A 38 -3.66 -1.63 -12.41
N SER A 39 -4.72 -1.97 -11.70
CA SER A 39 -5.86 -1.09 -11.58
C SER A 39 -6.58 -1.25 -10.25
N SER A 40 -7.31 -0.20 -9.85
CA SER A 40 -8.17 -0.25 -8.68
C SER A 40 -9.37 -1.16 -8.90
N ASP A 41 -9.80 -1.35 -10.15
CA ASP A 41 -10.90 -2.25 -10.47
C ASP A 41 -10.53 -3.71 -10.21
N GLU A 42 -9.30 -4.12 -10.58
CA GLU A 42 -8.78 -5.45 -10.24
C GLU A 42 -8.69 -5.63 -8.73
N ALA A 43 -8.19 -4.60 -8.04
CA ALA A 43 -8.06 -4.63 -6.58
C ALA A 43 -9.44 -4.74 -5.91
N ASP A 44 -10.42 -3.97 -6.39
CA ASP A 44 -11.78 -4.01 -5.86
C ASP A 44 -12.38 -5.41 -5.99
N ALA A 45 -12.21 -6.05 -7.15
CA ALA A 45 -12.68 -7.42 -7.37
C ALA A 45 -12.04 -8.40 -6.40
N LYS A 46 -10.73 -8.26 -6.16
CA LYS A 46 -10.01 -9.10 -5.20
C LYS A 46 -10.47 -8.89 -3.77
N PHE A 47 -10.68 -7.63 -3.36
CA PHE A 47 -11.16 -7.34 -2.01
C PHE A 47 -12.57 -7.87 -1.78
N LYS A 48 -13.43 -7.85 -2.79
CA LYS A 48 -14.76 -8.48 -2.71
C LYS A 48 -14.67 -9.98 -2.47
N GLU A 49 -13.67 -10.62 -3.05
CA GLU A 49 -13.41 -12.05 -2.90
C GLU A 49 -12.87 -12.39 -1.51
N TRP A 50 -11.95 -11.54 -0.98
CA TRP A 50 -11.32 -11.76 0.33
C TRP A 50 -12.23 -11.41 1.51
N PHE A 51 -13.15 -10.48 1.36
CA PHE A 51 -14.07 -10.03 2.40
C PHE A 51 -15.51 -10.43 2.05
N PRO A 52 -16.35 -10.75 3.03
CA PRO A 52 -16.15 -10.70 4.48
C PRO A 52 -15.47 -11.93 5.08
N ASP A 53 -15.23 -12.97 4.29
CA ASP A 53 -14.68 -14.24 4.77
C ASP A 53 -13.26 -14.47 4.30
N ASP A 54 -12.28 -14.13 5.11
CA ASP A 54 -10.88 -14.43 4.83
C ASP A 54 -10.50 -15.80 5.39
N ILE A 55 -11.24 -16.83 5.00
CA ILE A 55 -11.06 -18.19 5.50
C ILE A 55 -9.70 -18.76 5.10
N ASN A 56 -9.21 -18.38 3.92
CA ASN A 56 -7.94 -18.89 3.38
C ASN A 56 -6.76 -17.97 3.70
N HIS A 57 -6.96 -16.89 4.43
CA HIS A 57 -5.93 -15.91 4.77
C HIS A 57 -5.21 -15.36 3.52
N GLU A 58 -5.96 -15.11 2.45
CA GLU A 58 -5.43 -14.63 1.18
C GLU A 58 -5.30 -13.12 1.08
N ARG A 59 -5.97 -12.37 1.96
CA ARG A 59 -5.90 -10.92 1.92
C ARG A 59 -4.52 -10.42 2.36
N PRO A 60 -4.03 -9.33 1.75
CA PRO A 60 -2.71 -8.81 2.09
C PRO A 60 -2.67 -8.19 3.48
N GLU A 61 -1.51 -8.26 4.12
CA GLU A 61 -1.25 -7.57 5.38
C GLU A 61 -1.02 -6.08 5.17
N CYS A 62 -0.36 -5.73 4.07
CA CYS A 62 0.06 -4.36 3.78
C CYS A 62 -0.27 -4.02 2.32
N VAL A 63 -0.87 -2.86 2.11
CA VAL A 63 -1.29 -2.40 0.78
C VAL A 63 -0.66 -1.04 0.48
N PHE A 64 0.04 -0.97 -0.65
CA PHE A 64 0.60 0.27 -1.20
C PHE A 64 -0.24 0.65 -2.41
N VAL A 65 -0.80 1.85 -2.42
CA VAL A 65 -1.68 2.30 -3.50
C VAL A 65 -1.10 3.53 -4.17
N ASP A 66 -0.93 3.48 -5.49
CA ASP A 66 -0.53 4.66 -6.27
C ASP A 66 -1.68 5.67 -6.25
N LEU A 67 -1.31 6.95 -6.11
CA LEU A 67 -2.30 8.04 -6.06
C LEU A 67 -3.12 8.14 -7.34
N ASN A 68 -2.46 8.07 -8.49
CA ASN A 68 -3.09 8.23 -9.80
C ASN A 68 -3.02 6.94 -10.59
N ILE A 69 -4.09 6.16 -10.54
CA ILE A 69 -4.19 4.89 -11.26
C ILE A 69 -4.97 5.13 -12.53
N ILE A 70 -4.25 5.40 -13.63
CA ILE A 70 -4.84 5.77 -14.91
C ILE A 70 -5.70 4.63 -15.45
N GLY A 71 -6.88 4.97 -15.98
CA GLY A 71 -7.80 4.00 -16.56
C GLY A 71 -8.63 3.22 -15.54
N SER A 72 -8.47 3.51 -14.26
CA SER A 72 -9.24 2.88 -13.19
C SER A 72 -10.49 3.69 -12.84
N SER A 73 -11.52 3.04 -12.30
CA SER A 73 -12.73 3.70 -11.83
C SER A 73 -12.51 4.52 -10.56
N PHE A 74 -11.47 4.18 -9.79
CA PHE A 74 -11.15 4.86 -8.53
C PHE A 74 -9.69 5.33 -8.56
N ASN A 75 -9.43 6.51 -8.00
CA ASN A 75 -8.04 6.91 -7.74
C ASN A 75 -7.55 6.23 -6.44
N GLY A 76 -6.28 6.44 -6.09
CA GLY A 76 -5.70 5.80 -4.91
C GLY A 76 -6.39 6.16 -3.61
N ILE A 77 -6.78 7.40 -3.44
CA ILE A 77 -7.47 7.87 -2.22
C ILE A 77 -8.86 7.25 -2.12
N GLU A 78 -9.61 7.23 -3.23
CA GLU A 78 -10.93 6.59 -3.28
C GLU A 78 -10.83 5.09 -2.98
N MET A 79 -9.78 4.44 -3.48
CA MET A 79 -9.54 3.03 -3.21
C MET A 79 -9.28 2.76 -1.73
N ILE A 80 -8.47 3.60 -1.09
CA ILE A 80 -8.20 3.49 0.35
C ILE A 80 -9.47 3.68 1.16
N ASP A 81 -10.26 4.70 0.81
CA ASP A 81 -11.55 4.94 1.47
C ASP A 81 -12.46 3.72 1.38
N LYS A 82 -12.55 3.13 0.19
CA LYS A 82 -13.35 1.95 -0.06
C LYS A 82 -12.87 0.75 0.75
N ILE A 83 -11.57 0.50 0.78
CA ILE A 83 -10.99 -0.62 1.54
C ILE A 83 -11.29 -0.46 3.03
N ASN A 84 -11.12 0.74 3.57
CA ASN A 84 -11.33 0.98 5.00
C ASN A 84 -12.80 0.96 5.43
N HIS A 85 -13.70 1.46 4.60
CA HIS A 85 -15.10 1.64 4.97
C HIS A 85 -16.05 0.57 4.42
N GLU A 86 -15.72 -0.04 3.30
CA GLU A 86 -16.57 -1.06 2.68
C GLU A 86 -16.09 -2.48 3.00
N TYR A 87 -14.78 -2.70 2.98
CA TYR A 87 -14.20 -4.04 3.18
C TYR A 87 -13.62 -4.27 4.57
N GLY A 88 -13.59 -3.23 5.40
CA GLY A 88 -13.07 -3.36 6.75
C GLY A 88 -11.59 -2.99 6.85
N ASN A 89 -11.18 -2.66 8.06
CA ASN A 89 -9.87 -2.09 8.34
C ASN A 89 -8.90 -3.16 8.85
N GLY A 90 -8.59 -4.15 8.01
CA GLY A 90 -7.73 -5.26 8.38
C GLY A 90 -6.31 -5.21 7.81
N CYS A 91 -5.97 -4.17 7.03
CA CYS A 91 -4.66 -4.04 6.39
C CYS A 91 -3.95 -2.78 6.84
N VAL A 92 -2.62 -2.81 6.86
CA VAL A 92 -1.82 -1.60 6.90
C VAL A 92 -1.87 -1.02 5.49
N ILE A 93 -2.29 0.23 5.32
CA ILE A 93 -2.52 0.78 4.00
C ILE A 93 -2.04 2.22 3.89
N GLY A 94 -1.45 2.55 2.75
CA GLY A 94 -0.99 3.91 2.47
C GLY A 94 -0.75 4.16 1.01
N ILE A 95 -0.36 5.39 0.71
CA ILE A 95 -0.10 5.88 -0.65
C ILE A 95 1.37 5.72 -1.01
N ILE A 96 1.62 5.42 -2.28
CA ILE A 96 2.93 5.54 -2.89
C ILE A 96 2.76 6.43 -4.13
N SER A 97 3.49 7.54 -4.20
CA SER A 97 3.29 8.56 -5.24
C SER A 97 4.54 9.38 -5.47
N SER A 98 4.74 9.84 -6.70
CA SER A 98 5.84 10.76 -7.03
C SER A 98 5.54 12.20 -6.55
N SER A 99 4.31 12.48 -6.14
CA SER A 99 3.88 13.79 -5.66
C SER A 99 3.94 13.88 -4.13
N ASP A 100 4.18 15.09 -3.62
CA ASP A 100 4.07 15.40 -2.20
C ASP A 100 3.06 16.55 -1.98
N ASP A 101 2.08 16.67 -2.84
CA ASP A 101 1.06 17.71 -2.74
C ASP A 101 0.31 17.65 -1.41
N HIS A 102 0.37 18.75 -0.66
CA HIS A 102 -0.19 18.84 0.68
C HIS A 102 -1.70 18.53 0.74
N GLN A 103 -2.45 19.03 -0.25
CA GLN A 103 -3.90 18.82 -0.28
C GLN A 103 -4.25 17.34 -0.50
N GLU A 104 -3.50 16.66 -1.37
CA GLU A 104 -3.70 15.24 -1.62
C GLU A 104 -3.32 14.41 -0.38
N ILE A 105 -2.24 14.79 0.29
CA ILE A 105 -1.82 14.12 1.53
C ILE A 105 -2.91 14.23 2.59
N GLU A 106 -3.51 15.41 2.76
CA GLU A 106 -4.59 15.59 3.73
C GLU A 106 -5.84 14.76 3.39
N LYS A 107 -6.18 14.66 2.11
CA LYS A 107 -7.27 13.79 1.65
C LYS A 107 -6.99 12.32 1.94
N ALA A 108 -5.75 11.89 1.72
CA ALA A 108 -5.34 10.51 1.98
C ALA A 108 -5.46 10.17 3.47
N LYS A 109 -5.03 11.08 4.34
CA LYS A 109 -5.19 10.92 5.79
C LYS A 109 -6.65 10.73 6.17
N LYS A 110 -7.54 11.55 5.63
CA LYS A 110 -8.99 11.47 5.92
C LYS A 110 -9.60 10.17 5.42
N ALA A 111 -9.09 9.64 4.33
CA ALA A 111 -9.55 8.35 3.79
C ALA A 111 -9.07 7.17 4.62
N GLY A 112 -8.09 7.38 5.51
CA GLY A 112 -7.56 6.35 6.38
C GLY A 112 -6.18 5.84 6.02
N ALA A 113 -5.45 6.52 5.12
CA ALA A 113 -4.06 6.16 4.83
C ALA A 113 -3.21 6.37 6.09
N GLN A 114 -2.36 5.40 6.35
CA GLN A 114 -1.49 5.44 7.53
C GLN A 114 -0.12 6.05 7.22
N PHE A 115 0.26 6.07 5.93
CA PHE A 115 1.57 6.56 5.50
C PHE A 115 1.51 7.05 4.05
N TRP A 116 2.57 7.75 3.64
CA TRP A 116 2.78 8.21 2.27
C TRP A 116 4.25 8.04 1.92
N ILE A 117 4.56 7.27 0.88
CA ILE A 117 5.93 7.05 0.43
C ILE A 117 6.14 7.76 -0.90
N ILE A 118 7.19 8.56 -1.00
CA ILE A 118 7.56 9.22 -2.25
C ILE A 118 8.19 8.20 -3.19
N LYS A 119 7.58 8.05 -4.35
CA LYS A 119 7.95 7.10 -5.38
C LYS A 119 9.20 7.59 -6.13
N SER A 120 10.20 6.72 -6.26
CA SER A 120 11.40 7.01 -7.04
C SER A 120 12.07 5.70 -7.44
N ASP A 121 13.06 5.78 -8.34
CA ASP A 121 13.82 4.60 -8.75
C ASP A 121 14.66 4.02 -7.61
N ASP A 122 14.99 4.86 -6.62
CA ASP A 122 15.72 4.46 -5.42
C ASP A 122 14.76 4.37 -4.23
N ILE A 123 13.83 3.43 -4.29
CA ILE A 123 12.81 3.26 -3.27
C ILE A 123 13.30 2.49 -2.03
N GLU A 124 14.42 1.75 -2.14
CA GLU A 124 14.91 0.87 -1.07
C GLU A 124 15.07 1.53 0.30
N PRO A 125 15.74 2.71 0.41
CA PRO A 125 15.91 3.32 1.74
C PRO A 125 14.59 3.67 2.40
N ARG A 126 13.60 4.07 1.61
CA ARG A 126 12.27 4.41 2.13
C ARG A 126 11.51 3.18 2.60
N LEU A 127 11.61 2.09 1.84
CA LEU A 127 10.99 0.83 2.23
C LEU A 127 11.66 0.24 3.47
N GLU A 128 12.97 0.38 3.60
CA GLU A 128 13.68 -0.06 4.79
C GLU A 128 13.24 0.72 6.03
N GLU A 129 13.13 2.03 5.92
CA GLU A 129 12.62 2.87 7.00
C GLU A 129 11.18 2.50 7.35
N PHE A 130 10.34 2.32 6.34
CA PHE A 130 8.96 1.87 6.53
C PHE A 130 8.89 0.53 7.29
N ARG A 131 9.70 -0.43 6.90
CA ARG A 131 9.75 -1.74 7.56
C ARG A 131 10.11 -1.60 9.04
N ASN A 132 11.04 -0.71 9.37
CA ASN A 132 11.44 -0.46 10.76
C ASN A 132 10.28 0.10 11.59
N ASP A 133 9.36 0.81 10.95
CA ASP A 133 8.18 1.40 11.59
C ASP A 133 6.94 0.49 11.55
N TYR A 134 7.02 -0.65 10.87
CA TYR A 134 5.84 -1.45 10.51
C TYR A 134 5.00 -1.91 11.69
N ASP A 135 5.62 -2.38 12.76
CA ASP A 135 4.89 -2.87 13.94
C ASP A 135 3.99 -1.79 14.55
N GLY A 136 4.43 -0.54 14.53
CA GLY A 136 3.64 0.58 15.00
C GLY A 136 2.40 0.85 14.12
N TYR A 137 2.48 0.57 12.82
CA TYR A 137 1.31 0.67 11.95
C TYR A 137 0.30 -0.44 12.21
N VAL A 138 0.79 -1.67 12.42
CA VAL A 138 -0.06 -2.81 12.77
C VAL A 138 -0.80 -2.54 14.08
N ASN A 139 -0.10 -2.01 15.07
CA ASN A 139 -0.64 -1.71 16.40
C ASN A 139 -1.38 -0.37 16.47
N LYS A 140 -1.39 0.38 15.37
CA LYS A 140 -2.04 1.69 15.25
C LYS A 140 -1.51 2.70 16.27
N THR A 141 -0.22 2.63 16.55
CA THR A 141 0.47 3.55 17.47
C THR A 141 1.29 4.61 16.74
N ASN A 142 1.60 4.41 15.44
CA ASN A 142 2.34 5.40 14.67
C ASN A 142 1.44 6.55 14.22
N PRO A 143 1.94 7.80 14.26
CA PRO A 143 1.29 8.88 13.55
C PRO A 143 1.48 8.69 12.03
N PHE A 144 0.69 9.39 11.25
CA PHE A 144 0.88 9.44 9.79
C PHE A 144 2.28 9.97 9.49
N LYS A 145 2.98 9.31 8.56
CA LYS A 145 4.35 9.66 8.22
C LYS A 145 4.55 9.71 6.71
N ILE A 146 5.39 10.65 6.25
CA ILE A 146 5.80 10.78 4.86
C ILE A 146 7.25 10.31 4.76
N TYR A 147 7.49 9.32 3.90
CA TYR A 147 8.83 8.78 3.63
C TYR A 147 9.36 9.44 2.35
N LYS A 148 10.35 10.28 2.50
CA LYS A 148 10.96 11.05 1.40
C LYS A 148 12.37 10.59 1.08
#